data_9bbc065d49cb63b804946a805ae6e6f3
#
_entry.id   9bbc065d49cb63b804946a805ae6e6f3
#
_cell.length_a   1.000
_cell.length_b   1.000
_cell.length_c   1.000
_cell.angle_alpha   90.00
_cell.angle_beta   90.00
_cell.angle_gamma   90.00
#
_symmetry.space_group_name_H-M   'P 1'
#
loop_
_entity.id
_entity.type
_entity.pdbx_description
1 polymer ?
#
loop_
_entity_poly.entity_id
_entity_poly.type
_entity_poly.pdbx_seq_one_letter_code
_entity_poly.pdbx_strand_id
1 'polypeptide(L)'
;MSFITNLNQQQRKRLHQITLVATFGGLLFGYDTGVINGAFSSLKQYMALTPTTEGLVMSVLLVGAALGSVFGGKFADYFGRRKYLLFLSFVFLIGALLSAAAPDITTLLIARALLGYAVGGASVTAPTFISEVAPTEMRGKLTGLNEVAIVIGQLAAFAINAIIGIIWGHLPDVWRYMLLVQAIPAICLFVGMWRAPESPRWLISKNRHDEALHILKQIRPAERAQKEYDDISTLIKIEAGNKYSAQSTFATIVKTPWILKILLVGITWAALQQTTGVNVIMYYGTEILSAAGFSERTSLICNVLNGVFSVGGMLIGVLFLVDRFKRKTIIIYGFAIMATLHLIIAAVDYTLVGDLKATAIWLLGALFVGVMQGSMGFITWVVLAELFPLKFRGLSMGISVFFMWIMNAVVSYLSVSYTHL
;
A
#
# COMPACT_ATOMS: atom_id res chain seq x y z
N MET A 1 -26.57 10.15 -5.26
CA MET A 1 -26.64 10.00 -6.73
C MET A 1 -26.84 11.33 -7.49
N SER A 2 -27.51 12.33 -6.94
CA SER A 2 -27.79 13.62 -7.61
C SER A 2 -26.57 14.48 -7.96
N PHE A 3 -25.42 14.27 -7.34
CA PHE A 3 -24.24 15.11 -7.51
C PHE A 3 -23.41 14.81 -8.76
N ILE A 4 -23.30 13.53 -9.15
CA ILE A 4 -22.58 13.11 -10.36
C ILE A 4 -23.27 13.68 -11.62
N THR A 5 -24.56 13.94 -11.53
CA THR A 5 -25.35 14.51 -12.63
C THR A 5 -25.08 16.00 -12.88
N ASN A 6 -24.51 16.72 -11.90
CA ASN A 6 -24.27 18.16 -12.00
C ASN A 6 -22.84 18.54 -12.45
N LEU A 7 -21.91 17.57 -12.54
CA LEU A 7 -20.60 17.81 -13.13
C LEU A 7 -20.69 17.77 -14.65
N ASN A 8 -20.16 18.80 -15.32
CA ASN A 8 -20.01 18.74 -16.76
C ASN A 8 -18.98 17.64 -17.14
N GLN A 9 -19.04 17.19 -18.41
CA GLN A 9 -18.20 16.09 -18.88
C GLN A 9 -16.70 16.37 -18.70
N GLN A 10 -16.28 17.61 -18.88
CA GLN A 10 -14.87 18.02 -18.73
C GLN A 10 -14.41 17.97 -17.27
N GLN A 11 -15.22 18.46 -16.33
CA GLN A 11 -14.94 18.40 -14.88
C GLN A 11 -14.85 16.97 -14.39
N ARG A 12 -15.78 16.10 -14.83
CA ARG A 12 -15.77 14.68 -14.52
C ARG A 12 -14.52 14.00 -15.04
N LYS A 13 -14.14 14.23 -16.30
CA LYS A 13 -12.92 13.69 -16.91
C LYS A 13 -11.69 14.14 -16.15
N ARG A 14 -11.59 15.42 -15.80
CA ARG A 14 -10.43 15.96 -15.06
C ARG A 14 -10.31 15.38 -13.66
N LEU A 15 -11.42 15.28 -12.93
CA LEU A 15 -11.43 14.65 -11.60
C LEU A 15 -10.96 13.19 -11.67
N HIS A 16 -11.47 12.40 -12.65
CA HIS A 16 -11.02 11.02 -12.83
C HIS A 16 -9.55 10.93 -13.20
N GLN A 17 -9.04 11.80 -14.05
CA GLN A 17 -7.62 11.83 -14.42
C GLN A 17 -6.72 12.11 -13.20
N ILE A 18 -7.07 13.12 -12.38
CA ILE A 18 -6.30 13.46 -11.18
C ILE A 18 -6.30 12.28 -10.20
N THR A 19 -7.47 11.68 -9.97
CA THR A 19 -7.60 10.53 -9.06
C THR A 19 -6.82 9.32 -9.58
N LEU A 20 -6.97 8.99 -10.87
CA LEU A 20 -6.25 7.86 -11.49
C LEU A 20 -4.73 8.03 -11.37
N VAL A 21 -4.21 9.23 -11.64
CA VAL A 21 -2.79 9.52 -11.49
C VAL A 21 -2.33 9.32 -10.04
N ALA A 22 -3.10 9.81 -9.08
CA ALA A 22 -2.73 9.67 -7.67
C ALA A 22 -2.76 8.21 -7.19
N THR A 23 -3.66 7.36 -7.74
CA THR A 23 -3.71 5.92 -7.40
C THR A 23 -2.50 5.13 -7.89
N PHE A 24 -1.68 5.68 -8.81
CA PHE A 24 -0.37 5.08 -9.13
C PHE A 24 0.56 5.03 -7.92
N GLY A 25 0.37 5.87 -6.89
CA GLY A 25 1.07 5.73 -5.62
C GLY A 25 0.78 4.40 -4.92
N GLY A 26 -0.47 3.98 -4.89
CA GLY A 26 -0.87 2.65 -4.42
C GLY A 26 -0.38 1.54 -5.35
N LEU A 27 -0.48 1.73 -6.66
CA LEU A 27 -0.01 0.75 -7.65
C LEU A 27 1.49 0.49 -7.53
N LEU A 28 2.32 1.52 -7.29
CA LEU A 28 3.75 1.37 -7.02
C LEU A 28 4.03 0.47 -5.82
N PHE A 29 3.31 0.69 -4.71
CA PHE A 29 3.43 -0.15 -3.53
C PHE A 29 3.08 -1.62 -3.83
N GLY A 30 1.96 -1.84 -4.50
CA GLY A 30 1.56 -3.19 -4.86
C GLY A 30 2.53 -3.86 -5.84
N TYR A 31 2.99 -3.13 -6.85
CA TYR A 31 3.95 -3.65 -7.82
C TYR A 31 5.27 -4.06 -7.17
N ASP A 32 5.83 -3.22 -6.28
CA ASP A 32 7.08 -3.54 -5.57
C ASP A 32 6.95 -4.79 -4.69
N THR A 33 5.81 -4.95 -4.01
CA THR A 33 5.52 -6.15 -3.23
C THR A 33 5.49 -7.42 -4.11
N GLY A 34 4.88 -7.33 -5.28
CA GLY A 34 4.75 -8.48 -6.19
C GLY A 34 6.01 -8.79 -6.99
N VAL A 35 6.79 -7.77 -7.37
CA VAL A 35 7.95 -7.97 -8.25
C VAL A 35 9.06 -8.76 -7.58
N ILE A 36 9.30 -8.53 -6.29
CA ILE A 36 10.35 -9.23 -5.56
C ILE A 36 10.05 -10.72 -5.43
N ASN A 37 8.79 -11.12 -5.30
CA ASN A 37 8.38 -12.52 -5.21
C ASN A 37 8.90 -13.34 -6.42
N GLY A 38 8.67 -12.88 -7.63
CA GLY A 38 9.12 -13.61 -8.82
C GLY A 38 10.61 -13.47 -9.12
N ALA A 39 11.21 -12.35 -8.72
CA ALA A 39 12.65 -12.13 -8.94
C ALA A 39 13.54 -12.83 -7.89
N PHE A 40 12.97 -13.23 -6.75
CA PHE A 40 13.74 -13.63 -5.57
C PHE A 40 14.57 -14.89 -5.79
N SER A 41 14.02 -15.92 -6.43
CA SER A 41 14.72 -17.18 -6.66
C SER A 41 16.01 -17.00 -7.48
N SER A 42 15.91 -16.30 -8.62
CA SER A 42 17.09 -16.01 -9.46
C SER A 42 18.05 -15.01 -8.81
N LEU A 43 17.54 -14.01 -8.07
CA LEU A 43 18.35 -13.08 -7.30
C LEU A 43 19.17 -13.79 -6.21
N LYS A 44 18.54 -14.70 -5.46
CA LYS A 44 19.15 -15.53 -4.42
C LYS A 44 20.31 -16.36 -4.95
N GLN A 45 20.11 -17.01 -6.09
CA GLN A 45 21.13 -17.80 -6.75
C GLN A 45 22.27 -16.93 -7.29
N TYR A 46 21.94 -15.80 -7.95
CA TYR A 46 22.91 -14.89 -8.55
C TYR A 46 23.85 -14.26 -7.53
N MET A 47 23.29 -13.77 -6.41
CA MET A 47 24.06 -13.09 -5.34
C MET A 47 24.52 -14.02 -4.23
N ALA A 48 24.27 -15.34 -4.32
CA ALA A 48 24.58 -16.32 -3.30
C ALA A 48 24.13 -15.89 -1.89
N LEU A 49 22.85 -15.50 -1.79
CA LEU A 49 22.30 -14.95 -0.53
C LEU A 49 22.31 -16.00 0.57
N THR A 50 22.70 -15.58 1.77
CA THR A 50 22.54 -16.35 3.01
C THR A 50 21.15 -16.08 3.60
N PRO A 51 20.61 -16.94 4.49
CA PRO A 51 19.31 -16.68 5.13
C PRO A 51 19.20 -15.30 5.79
N THR A 52 20.29 -14.81 6.40
CA THR A 52 20.33 -13.47 6.99
C THR A 52 20.17 -12.36 5.92
N THR A 53 20.91 -12.49 4.81
CA THR A 53 20.82 -11.47 3.72
C THR A 53 19.51 -11.56 2.95
N GLU A 54 18.90 -12.73 2.82
CA GLU A 54 17.55 -12.91 2.30
C GLU A 54 16.52 -12.12 3.13
N GLY A 55 16.53 -12.31 4.45
CA GLY A 55 15.68 -11.56 5.37
C GLY A 55 15.92 -10.05 5.30
N LEU A 56 17.17 -9.60 5.14
CA LEU A 56 17.51 -8.19 4.99
C LEU A 56 16.96 -7.60 3.69
N VAL A 57 17.08 -8.32 2.56
CA VAL A 57 16.53 -7.86 1.27
C VAL A 57 15.03 -7.59 1.37
N MET A 58 14.29 -8.41 2.10
CA MET A 58 12.84 -8.22 2.27
C MET A 58 12.52 -7.14 3.30
N SER A 59 13.20 -7.12 4.45
CA SER A 59 12.86 -6.25 5.58
C SER A 59 13.34 -4.81 5.41
N VAL A 60 14.46 -4.55 4.76
CA VAL A 60 15.02 -3.19 4.61
C VAL A 60 14.08 -2.26 3.86
N LEU A 61 13.38 -2.74 2.84
CA LEU A 61 12.34 -1.96 2.18
C LEU A 61 11.25 -1.51 3.16
N LEU A 62 10.81 -2.40 4.03
CA LEU A 62 9.73 -2.14 5.00
C LEU A 62 10.17 -1.16 6.09
N VAL A 63 11.43 -1.23 6.50
CA VAL A 63 12.04 -0.21 7.39
C VAL A 63 12.08 1.15 6.67
N GLY A 64 12.48 1.18 5.41
CA GLY A 64 12.39 2.38 4.57
C GLY A 64 10.97 2.94 4.51
N ALA A 65 9.96 2.06 4.34
CA ALA A 65 8.56 2.45 4.30
C ALA A 65 8.05 3.01 5.64
N ALA A 66 8.51 2.45 6.76
CA ALA A 66 8.22 2.99 8.09
C ALA A 66 8.75 4.43 8.22
N LEU A 67 9.98 4.69 7.81
CA LEU A 67 10.56 6.04 7.82
C LEU A 67 9.80 6.97 6.86
N GLY A 68 9.52 6.52 5.63
CA GLY A 68 8.77 7.28 4.64
C GLY A 68 7.37 7.67 5.14
N SER A 69 6.68 6.79 5.85
CA SER A 69 5.34 7.06 6.38
C SER A 69 5.35 8.10 7.51
N VAL A 70 6.35 8.07 8.39
CA VAL A 70 6.48 9.04 9.50
C VAL A 70 6.77 10.46 8.99
N PHE A 71 7.69 10.57 8.04
CA PHE A 71 8.08 11.86 7.49
C PHE A 71 7.14 12.34 6.38
N GLY A 72 6.44 11.42 5.72
CA GLY A 72 5.60 11.69 4.56
C GLY A 72 4.56 12.77 4.79
N GLY A 73 3.83 12.70 5.89
CA GLY A 73 2.84 13.72 6.24
C GLY A 73 3.45 15.11 6.41
N LYS A 74 4.56 15.23 7.15
CA LYS A 74 5.24 16.51 7.38
C LYS A 74 5.78 17.13 6.09
N PHE A 75 6.42 16.33 5.25
CA PHE A 75 6.95 16.82 3.97
C PHE A 75 5.83 17.17 2.99
N ALA A 76 4.75 16.38 2.94
CA ALA A 76 3.58 16.72 2.15
C ALA A 76 2.91 18.02 2.61
N ASP A 77 2.87 18.31 3.92
CA ASP A 77 2.35 19.57 4.47
C ASP A 77 3.27 20.77 4.19
N TYR A 78 4.56 20.54 4.16
CA TYR A 78 5.55 21.61 3.91
C TYR A 78 5.64 21.96 2.42
N PHE A 79 5.91 20.97 1.57
CA PHE A 79 6.18 21.16 0.14
C PHE A 79 4.93 21.16 -0.75
N GLY A 80 3.82 20.60 -0.27
CA GLY A 80 2.62 20.32 -1.06
C GLY A 80 2.53 18.84 -1.46
N ARG A 81 1.30 18.37 -1.62
CA ARG A 81 1.04 16.95 -1.91
C ARG A 81 1.58 16.55 -3.27
N ARG A 82 1.30 17.36 -4.28
CA ARG A 82 1.78 17.14 -5.64
C ARG A 82 3.30 17.10 -5.73
N LYS A 83 3.96 18.14 -5.19
CA LYS A 83 5.43 18.23 -5.26
C LYS A 83 6.11 17.09 -4.53
N TYR A 84 5.55 16.68 -3.40
CA TYR A 84 6.09 15.56 -2.63
C TYR A 84 5.89 14.23 -3.34
N LEU A 85 4.73 13.97 -3.96
CA LEU A 85 4.51 12.79 -4.80
C LEU A 85 5.43 12.74 -6.02
N LEU A 86 5.73 13.89 -6.64
CA LEU A 86 6.76 13.98 -7.69
C LEU A 86 8.14 13.59 -7.17
N PHE A 87 8.53 14.10 -6.01
CA PHE A 87 9.80 13.73 -5.37
C PHE A 87 9.85 12.24 -5.07
N LEU A 88 8.80 11.67 -4.49
CA LEU A 88 8.73 10.25 -4.17
C LEU A 88 8.78 9.36 -5.42
N SER A 89 8.09 9.74 -6.50
CA SER A 89 8.16 9.01 -7.76
C SER A 89 9.56 9.03 -8.39
N PHE A 90 10.28 10.13 -8.24
CA PHE A 90 11.67 10.25 -8.66
C PHE A 90 12.61 9.38 -7.80
N VAL A 91 12.45 9.40 -6.47
CA VAL A 91 13.21 8.53 -5.55
C VAL A 91 12.95 7.06 -5.85
N PHE A 92 11.68 6.70 -6.11
CA PHE A 92 11.31 5.34 -6.50
C PHE A 92 11.98 4.93 -7.82
N LEU A 93 11.96 5.81 -8.82
CA LEU A 93 12.60 5.55 -10.11
C LEU A 93 14.11 5.29 -9.94
N ILE A 94 14.80 6.12 -9.16
CA ILE A 94 16.22 5.90 -8.85
C ILE A 94 16.41 4.54 -8.14
N GLY A 95 15.60 4.24 -7.14
CA GLY A 95 15.64 2.96 -6.42
C GLY A 95 15.42 1.77 -7.36
N ALA A 96 14.47 1.87 -8.30
CA ALA A 96 14.19 0.84 -9.29
C ALA A 96 15.40 0.58 -10.22
N LEU A 97 15.98 1.65 -10.74
CA LEU A 97 17.16 1.56 -11.61
C LEU A 97 18.37 1.01 -10.86
N LEU A 98 18.62 1.48 -9.63
CA LEU A 98 19.71 0.97 -8.78
C LEU A 98 19.49 -0.50 -8.41
N SER A 99 18.27 -0.91 -8.11
CA SER A 99 17.95 -2.32 -7.82
C SER A 99 18.25 -3.22 -9.01
N ALA A 100 17.82 -2.82 -10.22
CA ALA A 100 18.07 -3.58 -11.45
C ALA A 100 19.56 -3.60 -11.84
N ALA A 101 20.30 -2.53 -11.56
CA ALA A 101 21.72 -2.42 -11.87
C ALA A 101 22.65 -2.91 -10.76
N ALA A 102 22.12 -3.34 -9.60
CA ALA A 102 22.92 -3.65 -8.41
C ALA A 102 24.01 -4.70 -8.69
N PRO A 103 25.30 -4.36 -8.48
CA PRO A 103 26.41 -5.29 -8.65
C PRO A 103 26.59 -6.19 -7.42
N ASP A 104 26.15 -5.75 -6.27
CA ASP A 104 26.35 -6.39 -4.97
C ASP A 104 25.13 -6.19 -4.04
N ILE A 105 25.13 -6.93 -2.94
CA ILE A 105 24.05 -6.91 -1.94
C ILE A 105 23.88 -5.54 -1.29
N THR A 106 24.98 -4.82 -1.05
CA THR A 106 24.95 -3.50 -0.36
C THR A 106 24.20 -2.49 -1.21
N THR A 107 24.51 -2.42 -2.50
CA THR A 107 23.84 -1.56 -3.47
C THR A 107 22.35 -1.92 -3.56
N LEU A 108 22.02 -3.22 -3.57
CA LEU A 108 20.64 -3.67 -3.59
C LEU A 108 19.89 -3.24 -2.31
N LEU A 109 20.49 -3.38 -1.13
CA LEU A 109 19.87 -2.97 0.13
C LEU A 109 19.63 -1.45 0.17
N ILE A 110 20.57 -0.64 -0.29
CA ILE A 110 20.39 0.81 -0.40
C ILE A 110 19.22 1.14 -1.36
N ALA A 111 19.18 0.49 -2.51
CA ALA A 111 18.11 0.66 -3.48
C ALA A 111 16.74 0.27 -2.89
N ARG A 112 16.67 -0.85 -2.16
CA ARG A 112 15.47 -1.31 -1.45
C ARG A 112 15.02 -0.33 -0.36
N ALA A 113 15.96 0.28 0.38
CA ALA A 113 15.65 1.31 1.36
C ALA A 113 15.03 2.56 0.72
N LEU A 114 15.57 3.01 -0.44
CA LEU A 114 15.04 4.13 -1.20
C LEU A 114 13.63 3.83 -1.75
N LEU A 115 13.43 2.65 -2.33
CA LEU A 115 12.11 2.19 -2.77
C LEU A 115 11.11 2.19 -1.62
N GLY A 116 11.52 1.63 -0.48
CA GLY A 116 10.70 1.61 0.73
C GLY A 116 10.31 3.01 1.19
N TYR A 117 11.28 3.93 1.29
CA TYR A 117 11.00 5.31 1.68
C TYR A 117 9.96 5.96 0.74
N ALA A 118 10.09 5.75 -0.56
CA ALA A 118 9.15 6.29 -1.54
C ALA A 118 7.75 5.65 -1.40
N VAL A 119 7.68 4.34 -1.21
CA VAL A 119 6.42 3.61 -0.97
C VAL A 119 5.73 4.10 0.31
N GLY A 120 6.46 4.17 1.42
CA GLY A 120 5.91 4.62 2.71
C GLY A 120 5.41 6.06 2.67
N GLY A 121 6.16 6.97 2.03
CA GLY A 121 5.73 8.35 1.80
C GLY A 121 4.49 8.45 0.91
N ALA A 122 4.43 7.67 -0.16
CA ALA A 122 3.29 7.63 -1.08
C ALA A 122 2.04 7.03 -0.44
N SER A 123 2.17 6.00 0.41
CA SER A 123 1.05 5.35 1.10
C SER A 123 0.26 6.30 2.00
N VAL A 124 0.90 7.35 2.52
CA VAL A 124 0.26 8.40 3.31
C VAL A 124 -0.21 9.56 2.43
N THR A 125 0.63 9.97 1.46
CA THR A 125 0.39 11.21 0.70
C THR A 125 -0.65 11.04 -0.40
N ALA A 126 -0.67 9.89 -1.11
CA ALA A 126 -1.60 9.68 -2.21
C ALA A 126 -3.07 9.61 -1.75
N PRO A 127 -3.46 8.83 -0.70
CA PRO A 127 -4.81 8.86 -0.18
C PRO A 127 -5.21 10.24 0.35
N THR A 128 -4.28 10.96 0.99
CA THR A 128 -4.52 12.33 1.47
C THR A 128 -4.83 13.26 0.31
N PHE A 129 -4.00 13.26 -0.73
CA PHE A 129 -4.21 14.06 -1.94
C PHE A 129 -5.56 13.75 -2.60
N ILE A 130 -5.88 12.47 -2.78
CA ILE A 130 -7.16 12.03 -3.34
C ILE A 130 -8.32 12.56 -2.49
N SER A 131 -8.25 12.44 -1.17
CA SER A 131 -9.31 12.88 -0.25
C SER A 131 -9.51 14.40 -0.25
N GLU A 132 -8.46 15.19 -0.51
CA GLU A 132 -8.50 16.66 -0.57
C GLU A 132 -9.03 17.18 -1.92
N VAL A 133 -8.83 16.42 -3.00
CA VAL A 133 -9.35 16.75 -4.34
C VAL A 133 -10.75 16.20 -4.57
N ALA A 134 -11.10 15.09 -3.93
CA ALA A 134 -12.38 14.42 -4.10
C ALA A 134 -13.57 15.22 -3.50
N PRO A 135 -14.74 15.22 -4.17
CA PRO A 135 -15.98 15.69 -3.57
C PRO A 135 -16.31 14.90 -2.31
N THR A 136 -16.92 15.54 -1.33
CA THR A 136 -17.26 14.92 -0.03
C THR A 136 -18.04 13.62 -0.21
N GLU A 137 -18.98 13.57 -1.16
CA GLU A 137 -19.84 12.41 -1.42
C GLU A 137 -19.11 11.24 -2.09
N MET A 138 -18.00 11.50 -2.75
CA MET A 138 -17.21 10.49 -3.47
C MET A 138 -15.89 10.19 -2.78
N ARG A 139 -15.55 10.91 -1.72
CA ARG A 139 -14.24 10.83 -1.06
C ARG A 139 -13.87 9.41 -0.67
N GLY A 140 -14.75 8.71 0.05
CA GLY A 140 -14.51 7.32 0.45
C GLY A 140 -14.30 6.38 -0.72
N LYS A 141 -15.13 6.50 -1.76
CA LYS A 141 -15.01 5.68 -2.98
C LYS A 141 -13.71 5.94 -3.73
N LEU A 142 -13.35 7.22 -3.92
CA LEU A 142 -12.14 7.59 -4.66
C LEU A 142 -10.86 7.25 -3.87
N THR A 143 -10.87 7.41 -2.55
CA THR A 143 -9.75 6.98 -1.70
C THR A 143 -9.62 5.45 -1.69
N GLY A 144 -10.73 4.71 -1.70
CA GLY A 144 -10.74 3.25 -1.82
C GLY A 144 -10.12 2.72 -3.12
N LEU A 145 -10.13 3.51 -4.20
CA LEU A 145 -9.43 3.14 -5.45
C LEU A 145 -7.92 3.00 -5.25
N ASN A 146 -7.33 3.68 -4.28
CA ASN A 146 -5.92 3.51 -3.95
C ASN A 146 -5.62 2.09 -3.46
N GLU A 147 -6.49 1.52 -2.62
CA GLU A 147 -6.35 0.15 -2.11
C GLU A 147 -6.54 -0.89 -3.23
N VAL A 148 -7.50 -0.64 -4.11
CA VAL A 148 -7.70 -1.47 -5.31
C VAL A 148 -6.48 -1.39 -6.23
N ALA A 149 -5.86 -0.22 -6.37
CA ALA A 149 -4.65 -0.05 -7.17
C ALA A 149 -3.45 -0.83 -6.59
N ILE A 150 -3.35 -0.99 -5.26
CA ILE A 150 -2.31 -1.82 -4.62
C ILE A 150 -2.44 -3.27 -5.10
N VAL A 151 -3.61 -3.89 -4.98
CA VAL A 151 -3.78 -5.30 -5.36
C VAL A 151 -3.68 -5.50 -6.88
N ILE A 152 -4.09 -4.51 -7.69
CA ILE A 152 -3.86 -4.53 -9.14
C ILE A 152 -2.37 -4.45 -9.46
N GLY A 153 -1.61 -3.62 -8.73
CA GLY A 153 -0.16 -3.54 -8.86
C GLY A 153 0.53 -4.87 -8.55
N GLN A 154 0.10 -5.57 -7.49
CA GLN A 154 0.58 -6.91 -7.16
C GLN A 154 0.30 -7.92 -8.28
N LEU A 155 -0.94 -7.97 -8.75
CA LEU A 155 -1.32 -8.85 -9.86
C LEU A 155 -0.52 -8.55 -11.13
N ALA A 156 -0.34 -7.27 -11.47
CA ALA A 156 0.46 -6.87 -12.62
C ALA A 156 1.93 -7.32 -12.49
N ALA A 157 2.52 -7.19 -11.30
CA ALA A 157 3.88 -7.65 -11.04
C ALA A 157 4.01 -9.17 -11.18
N PHE A 158 3.08 -9.94 -10.60
CA PHE A 158 3.07 -11.40 -10.75
C PHE A 158 2.93 -11.83 -12.21
N ALA A 159 2.01 -11.20 -12.98
CA ALA A 159 1.81 -11.51 -14.38
C ALA A 159 3.05 -11.19 -15.22
N ILE A 160 3.67 -10.03 -15.00
CA ILE A 160 4.87 -9.61 -15.74
C ILE A 160 6.07 -10.50 -15.38
N ASN A 161 6.25 -10.84 -14.08
CA ASN A 161 7.28 -11.77 -13.65
C ASN A 161 7.11 -13.15 -14.29
N ALA A 162 5.87 -13.66 -14.35
CA ALA A 162 5.59 -14.93 -15.01
C ALA A 162 5.96 -14.88 -16.50
N ILE A 163 5.59 -13.80 -17.21
CA ILE A 163 5.95 -13.63 -18.62
C ILE A 163 7.47 -13.59 -18.81
N ILE A 164 8.17 -12.76 -18.01
CA ILE A 164 9.63 -12.62 -18.07
C ILE A 164 10.30 -13.95 -17.73
N GLY A 165 9.88 -14.63 -16.66
CA GLY A 165 10.43 -15.92 -16.26
C GLY A 165 10.19 -17.05 -17.24
N ILE A 166 9.05 -17.04 -17.97
CA ILE A 166 8.77 -18.03 -19.02
C ILE A 166 9.66 -17.80 -20.25
N ILE A 167 9.90 -16.54 -20.64
CA ILE A 167 10.64 -16.19 -21.86
C ILE A 167 12.15 -16.19 -21.61
N TRP A 168 12.60 -15.59 -20.52
CA TRP A 168 14.02 -15.35 -20.21
C TRP A 168 14.52 -16.03 -18.93
N GLY A 169 13.75 -16.95 -18.34
CA GLY A 169 14.13 -17.63 -17.08
C GLY A 169 15.43 -18.44 -17.18
N HIS A 170 15.93 -18.72 -18.40
CA HIS A 170 17.22 -19.37 -18.62
C HIS A 170 18.43 -18.43 -18.40
N LEU A 171 18.19 -17.12 -18.28
CA LEU A 171 19.24 -16.14 -18.03
C LEU A 171 19.52 -16.02 -16.52
N PRO A 172 20.79 -16.05 -16.09
CA PRO A 172 21.13 -15.96 -14.66
C PRO A 172 20.80 -14.60 -14.03
N ASP A 173 20.66 -13.57 -14.84
CA ASP A 173 20.38 -12.20 -14.45
C ASP A 173 18.92 -11.77 -14.74
N VAL A 174 18.00 -12.72 -14.96
CA VAL A 174 16.59 -12.45 -15.30
C VAL A 174 15.89 -11.57 -14.24
N TRP A 175 16.27 -11.66 -13.00
CA TRP A 175 15.76 -10.83 -11.91
C TRP A 175 15.95 -9.32 -12.15
N ARG A 176 17.00 -8.92 -12.89
CA ARG A 176 17.26 -7.52 -13.24
C ARG A 176 16.16 -6.96 -14.13
N TYR A 177 15.72 -7.73 -15.12
CA TYR A 177 14.62 -7.35 -16.02
C TYR A 177 13.30 -7.25 -15.25
N MET A 178 13.03 -8.18 -14.32
CA MET A 178 11.85 -8.15 -13.47
C MET A 178 11.84 -6.87 -12.62
N LEU A 179 12.94 -6.56 -11.93
CA LEU A 179 13.07 -5.36 -11.12
C LEU A 179 13.04 -4.05 -11.94
N LEU A 180 13.52 -4.07 -13.17
CA LEU A 180 13.54 -2.88 -14.02
C LEU A 180 12.13 -2.40 -14.39
N VAL A 181 11.20 -3.33 -14.61
CA VAL A 181 9.82 -3.00 -15.04
C VAL A 181 9.10 -2.11 -14.03
N GLN A 182 9.44 -2.18 -12.73
CA GLN A 182 8.85 -1.31 -11.72
C GLN A 182 9.13 0.20 -11.95
N ALA A 183 10.09 0.53 -12.82
CA ALA A 183 10.33 1.91 -13.25
C ALA A 183 9.15 2.48 -14.08
N ILE A 184 8.40 1.63 -14.80
CA ILE A 184 7.29 2.07 -15.65
C ILE A 184 6.18 2.77 -14.84
N PRO A 185 5.59 2.14 -13.81
CA PRO A 185 4.59 2.84 -13.00
C PRO A 185 5.14 4.06 -12.26
N ALA A 186 6.45 4.09 -11.93
CA ALA A 186 7.08 5.28 -11.36
C ALA A 186 7.11 6.45 -12.35
N ILE A 187 7.47 6.19 -13.60
CA ILE A 187 7.43 7.19 -14.68
C ILE A 187 5.99 7.67 -14.91
N CYS A 188 5.01 6.76 -14.92
CA CYS A 188 3.61 7.11 -15.07
C CYS A 188 3.13 8.04 -13.93
N LEU A 189 3.49 7.74 -12.68
CA LEU A 189 3.19 8.61 -11.53
C LEU A 189 3.88 9.97 -11.69
N PHE A 190 5.16 9.99 -12.03
CA PHE A 190 5.93 11.22 -12.21
C PHE A 190 5.31 12.12 -13.28
N VAL A 191 5.10 11.59 -14.49
CA VAL A 191 4.51 12.34 -15.61
C VAL A 191 3.09 12.79 -15.32
N GLY A 192 2.30 11.92 -14.70
CA GLY A 192 0.93 12.23 -14.31
C GLY A 192 0.87 13.34 -13.26
N MET A 193 1.67 13.25 -12.20
CA MET A 193 1.72 14.27 -11.16
C MET A 193 2.36 15.58 -11.64
N TRP A 194 3.23 15.55 -12.65
CA TRP A 194 3.74 16.77 -13.29
C TRP A 194 2.61 17.62 -13.88
N ARG A 195 1.57 16.99 -14.41
CA ARG A 195 0.40 17.64 -15.03
C ARG A 195 -0.77 17.84 -14.06
N ALA A 196 -0.76 17.19 -12.92
CA ALA A 196 -1.81 17.31 -11.91
C ALA A 196 -1.76 18.68 -11.20
N PRO A 197 -2.89 19.24 -10.76
CA PRO A 197 -2.92 20.41 -9.91
C PRO A 197 -2.46 20.07 -8.49
N GLU A 198 -2.13 21.10 -7.69
CA GLU A 198 -1.90 20.94 -6.26
C GLU A 198 -3.23 20.80 -5.50
N SER A 199 -3.19 20.33 -4.25
CA SER A 199 -4.37 20.24 -3.40
C SER A 199 -4.98 21.61 -3.11
N PRO A 200 -6.29 21.82 -3.36
CA PRO A 200 -6.96 23.07 -3.00
C PRO A 200 -6.87 23.38 -1.50
N ARG A 201 -7.02 22.37 -0.64
CA ARG A 201 -6.91 22.54 0.81
C ARG A 201 -5.51 23.00 1.24
N TRP A 202 -4.48 22.42 0.64
CA TRP A 202 -3.09 22.84 0.91
C TRP A 202 -2.83 24.27 0.43
N LEU A 203 -3.32 24.64 -0.76
CA LEU A 203 -3.16 25.99 -1.30
C LEU A 203 -3.80 27.04 -0.37
N ILE A 204 -5.02 26.79 0.12
CA ILE A 204 -5.67 27.69 1.10
C ILE A 204 -4.85 27.79 2.38
N SER A 205 -4.29 26.67 2.88
CA SER A 205 -3.45 26.69 4.09
C SER A 205 -2.15 27.48 3.93
N LYS A 206 -1.72 27.71 2.68
CA LYS A 206 -0.54 28.53 2.31
C LYS A 206 -0.92 29.93 1.82
N ASN A 207 -2.15 30.39 2.04
CA ASN A 207 -2.69 31.67 1.61
C ASN A 207 -2.68 31.89 0.07
N ARG A 208 -2.70 30.83 -0.73
CA ARG A 208 -2.78 30.86 -2.21
C ARG A 208 -4.24 30.70 -2.66
N HIS A 209 -5.06 31.66 -2.28
CA HIS A 209 -6.52 31.58 -2.39
C HIS A 209 -7.02 31.51 -3.84
N ASP A 210 -6.46 32.37 -4.72
CA ASP A 210 -6.90 32.45 -6.12
C ASP A 210 -6.63 31.15 -6.88
N GLU A 211 -5.47 30.54 -6.64
CA GLU A 211 -5.13 29.25 -7.26
C GLU A 211 -6.03 28.12 -6.76
N ALA A 212 -6.33 28.10 -5.45
CA ALA A 212 -7.22 27.11 -4.87
C ALA A 212 -8.62 27.19 -5.48
N LEU A 213 -9.17 28.41 -5.60
CA LEU A 213 -10.48 28.63 -6.20
C LEU A 213 -10.49 28.28 -7.71
N HIS A 214 -9.41 28.62 -8.43
CA HIS A 214 -9.25 28.24 -9.82
C HIS A 214 -9.29 26.72 -10.01
N ILE A 215 -8.56 25.96 -9.20
CA ILE A 215 -8.55 24.49 -9.26
C ILE A 215 -9.92 23.93 -8.89
N LEU A 216 -10.57 24.44 -7.84
CA LEU A 216 -11.91 24.00 -7.47
C LEU A 216 -12.92 24.19 -8.63
N LYS A 217 -12.88 25.33 -9.33
CA LYS A 217 -13.74 25.58 -10.50
C LYS A 217 -13.48 24.62 -11.67
N GLN A 218 -12.27 24.07 -11.79
CA GLN A 218 -11.95 23.07 -12.83
C GLN A 218 -12.57 21.69 -12.58
N ILE A 219 -12.89 21.38 -11.31
CA ILE A 219 -13.37 20.06 -10.88
C ILE A 219 -14.75 20.11 -10.21
N ARG A 220 -15.35 21.28 -10.09
CA ARG A 220 -16.66 21.55 -9.48
C ARG A 220 -17.45 22.58 -10.31
N PRO A 221 -18.79 22.58 -10.25
CA PRO A 221 -19.61 23.70 -10.68
C PRO A 221 -19.24 24.97 -9.91
N ALA A 222 -19.33 26.15 -10.54
CA ALA A 222 -18.81 27.40 -9.99
C ALA A 222 -19.38 27.77 -8.60
N GLU A 223 -20.70 27.64 -8.39
CA GLU A 223 -21.36 27.91 -7.10
C GLU A 223 -20.84 26.99 -6.00
N ARG A 224 -20.66 25.72 -6.32
CA ARG A 224 -20.14 24.75 -5.36
C ARG A 224 -18.66 24.95 -5.08
N ALA A 225 -17.88 25.33 -6.07
CA ALA A 225 -16.46 25.64 -5.89
C ALA A 225 -16.28 26.79 -4.89
N GLN A 226 -17.13 27.83 -4.96
CA GLN A 226 -17.10 28.92 -3.99
C GLN A 226 -17.49 28.45 -2.58
N LYS A 227 -18.58 27.70 -2.46
CA LYS A 227 -19.02 27.16 -1.18
C LYS A 227 -17.97 26.25 -0.53
N GLU A 228 -17.41 25.27 -1.28
CA GLU A 228 -16.31 24.41 -0.78
C GLU A 228 -15.08 25.22 -0.37
N TYR A 229 -14.74 26.28 -1.11
CA TYR A 229 -13.65 27.19 -0.76
C TYR A 229 -13.92 27.90 0.57
N ASP A 230 -15.12 28.44 0.77
CA ASP A 230 -15.50 29.15 2.01
C ASP A 230 -15.52 28.19 3.21
N ASP A 231 -16.06 26.98 3.04
CA ASP A 231 -16.08 25.94 4.05
C ASP A 231 -14.65 25.53 4.47
N ILE A 232 -13.77 25.26 3.49
CA ILE A 232 -12.37 24.90 3.78
C ILE A 232 -11.62 26.05 4.44
N SER A 233 -11.81 27.28 3.97
CA SER A 233 -11.17 28.47 4.53
C SER A 233 -11.58 28.69 6.00
N THR A 234 -12.84 28.48 6.31
CA THR A 234 -13.37 28.57 7.67
C THR A 234 -12.77 27.50 8.57
N LEU A 235 -12.73 26.25 8.10
CA LEU A 235 -12.10 25.15 8.86
C LEU A 235 -10.61 25.41 9.13
N ILE A 236 -9.85 25.89 8.14
CA ILE A 236 -8.42 26.20 8.31
C ILE A 236 -8.22 27.34 9.31
N LYS A 237 -9.08 28.37 9.31
CA LYS A 237 -9.03 29.47 10.31
C LYS A 237 -9.29 28.96 11.73
N ILE A 238 -10.27 28.07 11.89
CA ILE A 238 -10.58 27.43 13.20
C ILE A 238 -9.39 26.55 13.66
N GLU A 239 -8.82 25.74 12.74
CA GLU A 239 -7.65 24.92 13.03
C GLU A 239 -6.40 25.78 13.38
N ALA A 240 -6.22 26.92 12.71
CA ALA A 240 -5.13 27.85 12.99
C ALA A 240 -5.27 28.56 14.34
N GLY A 241 -6.49 28.89 14.76
CA GLY A 241 -6.77 29.44 16.09
C GLY A 241 -6.49 28.44 17.22
N ASN A 242 -6.57 27.14 16.94
CA ASN A 242 -6.33 26.04 17.88
C ASN A 242 -4.92 25.43 17.77
N LYS A 243 -3.90 26.19 17.37
CA LYS A 243 -2.52 25.71 17.20
C LYS A 243 -1.92 25.20 18.52
N TYR A 244 -2.18 23.93 18.81
CA TYR A 244 -1.23 23.15 19.60
C TYR A 244 -0.08 22.71 18.68
N SER A 245 1.16 22.98 19.05
CA SER A 245 2.33 22.48 18.31
C SER A 245 2.29 20.93 18.26
N ALA A 246 2.91 20.30 17.25
CA ALA A 246 2.95 18.83 17.17
C ALA A 246 3.55 18.19 18.44
N GLN A 247 4.50 18.86 19.09
CA GLN A 247 5.05 18.46 20.38
C GLN A 247 4.01 18.53 21.51
N SER A 248 3.18 19.57 21.55
CA SER A 248 2.09 19.66 22.55
C SER A 248 1.01 18.59 22.29
N THR A 249 0.78 18.22 21.03
CA THR A 249 -0.18 17.17 20.67
C THR A 249 0.30 15.79 21.13
N PHE A 250 1.56 15.43 20.90
CA PHE A 250 2.12 14.17 21.39
C PHE A 250 2.14 14.10 22.92
N ALA A 251 2.58 15.17 23.59
CA ALA A 251 2.56 15.26 25.05
C ALA A 251 1.13 15.13 25.61
N THR A 252 0.13 15.69 24.91
CA THR A 252 -1.27 15.56 25.30
C THR A 252 -1.77 14.13 25.17
N ILE A 253 -1.41 13.43 24.06
CA ILE A 253 -1.75 12.01 23.86
C ILE A 253 -1.21 11.17 25.01
N VAL A 254 0.08 11.31 25.33
CA VAL A 254 0.75 10.51 26.37
C VAL A 254 0.19 10.83 27.78
N LYS A 255 -0.12 12.09 28.07
CA LYS A 255 -0.65 12.52 29.36
C LYS A 255 -2.15 12.22 29.57
N THR A 256 -2.87 11.88 28.49
CA THR A 256 -4.32 11.63 28.56
C THR A 256 -4.61 10.12 28.42
N PRO A 257 -4.92 9.41 29.53
CA PRO A 257 -4.95 7.94 29.54
C PRO A 257 -5.90 7.31 28.52
N TRP A 258 -7.07 7.91 28.29
CA TRP A 258 -8.02 7.37 27.30
C TRP A 258 -7.54 7.52 25.87
N ILE A 259 -6.84 8.61 25.53
CA ILE A 259 -6.27 8.82 24.19
C ILE A 259 -5.10 7.87 23.96
N LEU A 260 -4.24 7.71 24.98
CA LEU A 260 -3.14 6.74 24.93
C LEU A 260 -3.67 5.32 24.74
N LYS A 261 -4.74 4.94 25.45
CA LYS A 261 -5.38 3.62 25.28
C LYS A 261 -5.87 3.41 23.85
N ILE A 262 -6.52 4.40 23.24
CA ILE A 262 -6.99 4.33 21.87
C ILE A 262 -5.79 4.23 20.90
N LEU A 263 -4.70 4.97 21.14
CA LEU A 263 -3.48 4.87 20.33
C LEU A 263 -2.87 3.47 20.41
N LEU A 264 -2.77 2.88 21.60
CA LEU A 264 -2.27 1.52 21.79
C LEU A 264 -3.15 0.49 21.06
N VAL A 265 -4.48 0.65 21.11
CA VAL A 265 -5.42 -0.20 20.34
C VAL A 265 -5.14 -0.07 18.84
N GLY A 266 -4.94 1.15 18.33
CA GLY A 266 -4.63 1.36 16.91
C GLY A 266 -3.29 0.75 16.49
N ILE A 267 -2.25 0.88 17.31
CA ILE A 267 -0.94 0.25 17.10
C ILE A 267 -1.08 -1.27 17.08
N THR A 268 -1.72 -1.83 18.12
CA THR A 268 -1.92 -3.28 18.23
C THR A 268 -2.72 -3.83 17.05
N TRP A 269 -3.79 -3.13 16.65
CA TRP A 269 -4.59 -3.50 15.48
C TRP A 269 -3.75 -3.53 14.20
N ALA A 270 -2.99 -2.46 13.94
CA ALA A 270 -2.15 -2.33 12.76
C ALA A 270 -1.03 -3.39 12.73
N ALA A 271 -0.44 -3.71 13.89
CA ALA A 271 0.58 -4.75 14.03
C ALA A 271 -0.01 -6.16 13.83
N LEU A 272 -1.13 -6.48 14.48
CA LEU A 272 -1.78 -7.80 14.37
C LEU A 272 -2.21 -8.13 12.94
N GLN A 273 -2.63 -7.13 12.16
CA GLN A 273 -2.95 -7.34 10.75
C GLN A 273 -1.74 -7.89 9.97
N GLN A 274 -0.53 -7.50 10.31
CA GLN A 274 0.71 -7.99 9.65
C GLN A 274 1.10 -9.41 10.10
N THR A 275 0.73 -9.81 11.32
CA THR A 275 1.05 -11.16 11.84
C THR A 275 0.18 -12.27 11.24
N THR A 276 -0.79 -11.94 10.38
CA THR A 276 -1.60 -12.95 9.68
C THR A 276 -0.81 -13.82 8.71
N GLY A 277 0.42 -13.44 8.35
CA GLY A 277 1.27 -14.18 7.43
C GLY A 277 1.01 -13.90 5.95
N VAL A 278 0.08 -13.00 5.59
CA VAL A 278 -0.21 -12.70 4.17
C VAL A 278 1.02 -12.23 3.41
N ASN A 279 1.86 -11.39 4.05
CA ASN A 279 3.05 -10.86 3.41
C ASN A 279 4.12 -11.94 3.18
N VAL A 280 4.13 -13.01 3.96
CA VAL A 280 5.00 -14.17 3.72
C VAL A 280 4.64 -14.81 2.36
N ILE A 281 3.35 -15.04 2.11
CA ILE A 281 2.89 -15.56 0.81
C ILE A 281 3.17 -14.57 -0.32
N MET A 282 3.00 -13.26 -0.07
CA MET A 282 3.22 -12.22 -1.08
C MET A 282 4.70 -12.05 -1.46
N TYR A 283 5.63 -12.24 -0.53
CA TYR A 283 7.07 -12.07 -0.77
C TYR A 283 7.77 -13.36 -1.15
N TYR A 284 7.41 -14.48 -0.53
CA TYR A 284 8.07 -15.78 -0.70
C TYR A 284 7.21 -16.82 -1.42
N GLY A 285 6.12 -16.39 -2.08
CA GLY A 285 5.16 -17.32 -2.70
C GLY A 285 5.79 -18.27 -3.71
N THR A 286 6.73 -17.79 -4.55
CA THR A 286 7.46 -18.63 -5.51
C THR A 286 8.32 -19.66 -4.79
N GLU A 287 9.06 -19.28 -3.74
CA GLU A 287 9.88 -20.18 -2.90
C GLU A 287 9.03 -21.22 -2.21
N ILE A 288 7.91 -20.80 -1.59
CA ILE A 288 6.98 -21.71 -0.89
C ILE A 288 6.44 -22.77 -1.86
N LEU A 289 6.03 -22.36 -3.06
CA LEU A 289 5.50 -23.27 -4.06
C LEU A 289 6.58 -24.20 -4.63
N SER A 290 7.78 -23.69 -4.83
CA SER A 290 8.93 -24.51 -5.25
C SER A 290 9.31 -25.53 -4.16
N ALA A 291 9.31 -25.17 -2.90
CA ALA A 291 9.51 -26.07 -1.76
C ALA A 291 8.41 -27.13 -1.65
N ALA A 292 7.17 -26.79 -2.04
CA ALA A 292 6.06 -27.72 -2.10
C ALA A 292 6.12 -28.70 -3.28
N GLY A 293 7.10 -28.54 -4.21
CA GLY A 293 7.34 -29.46 -5.33
C GLY A 293 6.94 -28.92 -6.71
N PHE A 294 6.47 -27.68 -6.84
CA PHE A 294 6.21 -27.09 -8.14
C PHE A 294 7.51 -26.66 -8.82
N SER A 295 7.54 -26.77 -10.17
CA SER A 295 8.62 -26.15 -10.95
C SER A 295 8.57 -24.63 -10.80
N GLU A 296 9.71 -23.94 -10.95
CA GLU A 296 9.79 -22.48 -10.89
C GLU A 296 8.78 -21.80 -11.83
N ARG A 297 8.68 -22.31 -13.07
CA ARG A 297 7.70 -21.84 -14.04
C ARG A 297 6.25 -21.97 -13.56
N THR A 298 5.90 -23.11 -12.97
CA THR A 298 4.57 -23.36 -12.42
C THR A 298 4.31 -22.46 -11.23
N SER A 299 5.29 -22.25 -10.34
CA SER A 299 5.19 -21.38 -9.18
C SER A 299 4.91 -19.93 -9.57
N LEU A 300 5.56 -19.42 -10.62
CA LEU A 300 5.28 -18.08 -11.15
C LEU A 300 3.84 -17.95 -11.67
N ILE A 301 3.32 -18.95 -12.39
CA ILE A 301 1.92 -18.96 -12.88
C ILE A 301 0.94 -19.03 -11.71
N CYS A 302 1.20 -19.87 -10.71
CA CYS A 302 0.39 -19.99 -9.50
C CYS A 302 0.31 -18.65 -8.74
N ASN A 303 1.38 -17.87 -8.69
CA ASN A 303 1.36 -16.54 -8.08
C ASN A 303 0.48 -15.55 -8.83
N VAL A 304 0.34 -15.65 -10.16
CA VAL A 304 -0.64 -14.83 -10.91
C VAL A 304 -2.06 -15.12 -10.40
N LEU A 305 -2.39 -16.37 -10.17
CA LEU A 305 -3.71 -16.75 -9.61
C LEU A 305 -3.87 -16.26 -8.17
N ASN A 306 -2.82 -16.29 -7.34
CA ASN A 306 -2.84 -15.65 -6.01
C ASN A 306 -3.18 -14.15 -6.14
N GLY A 307 -2.63 -13.46 -7.11
CA GLY A 307 -2.97 -12.07 -7.44
C GLY A 307 -4.43 -11.89 -7.85
N VAL A 308 -4.99 -12.82 -8.64
CA VAL A 308 -6.41 -12.80 -9.02
C VAL A 308 -7.31 -12.98 -7.79
N PHE A 309 -6.98 -13.90 -6.88
CA PHE A 309 -7.70 -14.06 -5.61
C PHE A 309 -7.58 -12.83 -4.72
N SER A 310 -6.42 -12.17 -4.70
CA SER A 310 -6.19 -10.91 -3.98
C SER A 310 -7.12 -9.80 -4.50
N VAL A 311 -7.16 -9.58 -5.81
CA VAL A 311 -8.05 -8.58 -6.44
C VAL A 311 -9.51 -8.94 -6.24
N GLY A 312 -9.90 -10.20 -6.45
CA GLY A 312 -11.26 -10.69 -6.25
C GLY A 312 -11.75 -10.48 -4.81
N GLY A 313 -10.92 -10.86 -3.83
CA GLY A 313 -11.21 -10.64 -2.41
C GLY A 313 -11.39 -9.15 -2.08
N MET A 314 -10.47 -8.29 -2.52
CA MET A 314 -10.56 -6.84 -2.32
C MET A 314 -11.85 -6.26 -2.92
N LEU A 315 -12.20 -6.65 -4.14
CA LEU A 315 -13.45 -6.18 -4.77
C LEU A 315 -14.71 -6.65 -4.02
N ILE A 316 -14.72 -7.90 -3.56
CA ILE A 316 -15.82 -8.42 -2.72
C ILE A 316 -15.91 -7.60 -1.42
N GLY A 317 -14.79 -7.35 -0.76
CA GLY A 317 -14.73 -6.56 0.47
C GLY A 317 -15.29 -5.15 0.29
N VAL A 318 -14.77 -4.43 -0.69
CA VAL A 318 -15.11 -3.02 -0.92
C VAL A 318 -16.52 -2.84 -1.49
N LEU A 319 -16.97 -3.73 -2.39
CA LEU A 319 -18.26 -3.55 -3.07
C LEU A 319 -19.45 -4.17 -2.31
N PHE A 320 -19.23 -5.23 -1.52
CA PHE A 320 -20.31 -5.97 -0.91
C PHE A 320 -20.28 -6.02 0.62
N LEU A 321 -19.10 -6.06 1.25
CA LEU A 321 -19.03 -6.27 2.70
C LEU A 321 -19.08 -4.97 3.48
N VAL A 322 -18.39 -3.93 3.02
CA VAL A 322 -18.19 -2.69 3.78
C VAL A 322 -19.49 -1.95 4.12
N ASP A 323 -20.45 -1.96 3.21
CA ASP A 323 -21.74 -1.26 3.38
C ASP A 323 -22.81 -2.13 4.04
N ARG A 324 -22.65 -3.47 4.05
CA ARG A 324 -23.67 -4.41 4.55
C ARG A 324 -23.42 -4.87 5.97
N PHE A 325 -22.16 -4.94 6.40
CA PHE A 325 -21.78 -5.50 7.70
C PHE A 325 -21.05 -4.49 8.58
N LYS A 326 -21.22 -4.65 9.89
CA LYS A 326 -20.46 -3.87 10.88
C LYS A 326 -18.97 -4.23 10.80
N ARG A 327 -18.08 -3.24 10.98
CA ARG A 327 -16.62 -3.44 10.94
C ARG A 327 -16.17 -4.60 11.85
N LYS A 328 -16.69 -4.63 13.09
CA LYS A 328 -16.41 -5.71 14.05
C LYS A 328 -16.77 -7.10 13.51
N THR A 329 -17.89 -7.23 12.79
CA THR A 329 -18.33 -8.49 12.21
C THR A 329 -17.35 -8.98 11.14
N ILE A 330 -16.97 -8.10 10.21
CA ILE A 330 -15.99 -8.42 9.15
C ILE A 330 -14.67 -8.87 9.76
N ILE A 331 -14.20 -8.18 10.80
CA ILE A 331 -12.94 -8.48 11.50
C ILE A 331 -13.01 -9.88 12.14
N ILE A 332 -14.05 -10.17 12.93
CA ILE A 332 -14.14 -11.43 13.65
C ILE A 332 -14.22 -12.63 12.69
N TYR A 333 -15.10 -12.55 11.70
CA TYR A 333 -15.24 -13.63 10.73
C TYR A 333 -14.03 -13.73 9.81
N GLY A 334 -13.42 -12.62 9.43
CA GLY A 334 -12.17 -12.61 8.66
C GLY A 334 -11.06 -13.36 9.38
N PHE A 335 -10.78 -13.02 10.64
CA PHE A 335 -9.78 -13.75 11.45
C PHE A 335 -10.14 -15.21 11.68
N ALA A 336 -11.41 -15.51 11.98
CA ALA A 336 -11.84 -16.90 12.19
C ALA A 336 -11.63 -17.76 10.94
N ILE A 337 -12.03 -17.27 9.74
CA ILE A 337 -11.82 -17.98 8.48
C ILE A 337 -10.31 -18.14 8.19
N MET A 338 -9.51 -17.09 8.36
CA MET A 338 -8.06 -17.17 8.15
C MET A 338 -7.40 -18.18 9.10
N ALA A 339 -7.75 -18.18 10.39
CA ALA A 339 -7.26 -19.16 11.36
C ALA A 339 -7.64 -20.59 10.96
N THR A 340 -8.89 -20.80 10.55
CA THR A 340 -9.35 -22.11 10.05
C THR A 340 -8.56 -22.57 8.84
N LEU A 341 -8.30 -21.65 7.87
CA LEU A 341 -7.49 -21.98 6.68
C LEU A 341 -6.06 -22.36 7.06
N HIS A 342 -5.42 -21.68 8.01
CA HIS A 342 -4.10 -22.08 8.49
C HIS A 342 -4.07 -23.45 9.15
N LEU A 343 -5.09 -23.77 9.96
CA LEU A 343 -5.22 -25.11 10.56
C LEU A 343 -5.41 -26.19 9.49
N ILE A 344 -6.22 -25.90 8.45
CA ILE A 344 -6.40 -26.84 7.34
C ILE A 344 -5.09 -27.00 6.54
N ILE A 345 -4.36 -25.91 6.27
CA ILE A 345 -3.04 -25.96 5.60
C ILE A 345 -2.07 -26.85 6.40
N ALA A 346 -1.99 -26.65 7.70
CA ALA A 346 -1.13 -27.47 8.58
C ALA A 346 -1.56 -28.97 8.57
N ALA A 347 -2.86 -29.25 8.59
CA ALA A 347 -3.37 -30.61 8.50
C ALA A 347 -3.05 -31.26 7.15
N VAL A 348 -3.21 -30.53 6.05
CA VAL A 348 -2.86 -30.95 4.69
C VAL A 348 -1.36 -31.23 4.57
N ASP A 349 -0.54 -30.33 5.12
CA ASP A 349 0.92 -30.49 5.10
C ASP A 349 1.38 -31.77 5.81
N TYR A 350 0.71 -32.13 6.89
CA TYR A 350 1.00 -33.35 7.66
C TYR A 350 0.44 -34.63 7.03
N THR A 351 -0.75 -34.58 6.40
CA THR A 351 -1.49 -35.78 5.97
C THR A 351 -1.29 -36.15 4.50
N LEU A 352 -1.05 -35.17 3.63
CA LEU A 352 -0.92 -35.40 2.20
C LEU A 352 0.55 -35.44 1.76
N VAL A 353 0.79 -36.06 0.61
CA VAL A 353 2.12 -36.15 -0.02
C VAL A 353 2.01 -35.90 -1.53
N GLY A 354 3.13 -35.54 -2.16
CA GLY A 354 3.23 -35.37 -3.60
C GLY A 354 2.41 -34.20 -4.15
N ASP A 355 2.01 -34.28 -5.40
CA ASP A 355 1.34 -33.20 -6.17
C ASP A 355 0.03 -32.76 -5.53
N LEU A 356 -0.70 -33.69 -4.91
CA LEU A 356 -1.94 -33.37 -4.22
C LEU A 356 -1.73 -32.44 -3.03
N LYS A 357 -0.66 -32.68 -2.23
CA LYS A 357 -0.25 -31.79 -1.13
C LYS A 357 0.06 -30.38 -1.66
N ALA A 358 0.92 -30.30 -2.67
CA ALA A 358 1.34 -29.05 -3.26
C ALA A 358 0.15 -28.22 -3.80
N THR A 359 -0.74 -28.88 -4.55
CA THR A 359 -1.94 -28.24 -5.10
C THR A 359 -2.91 -27.78 -4.03
N ALA A 360 -3.11 -28.58 -2.97
CA ALA A 360 -4.00 -28.22 -1.87
C ALA A 360 -3.47 -27.04 -1.05
N ILE A 361 -2.17 -27.02 -0.73
CA ILE A 361 -1.52 -25.91 -0.01
C ILE A 361 -1.62 -24.62 -0.83
N TRP A 362 -1.35 -24.69 -2.14
CA TRP A 362 -1.48 -23.54 -3.00
C TRP A 362 -2.91 -23.00 -3.05
N LEU A 363 -3.92 -23.85 -3.26
CA LEU A 363 -5.31 -23.39 -3.36
C LEU A 363 -5.81 -22.78 -2.05
N LEU A 364 -5.48 -23.40 -0.90
CA LEU A 364 -5.83 -22.88 0.42
C LEU A 364 -5.11 -21.55 0.71
N GLY A 365 -3.84 -21.42 0.30
CA GLY A 365 -3.08 -20.18 0.38
C GLY A 365 -3.68 -19.06 -0.47
N ALA A 366 -4.09 -19.36 -1.72
CA ALA A 366 -4.76 -18.40 -2.59
C ALA A 366 -6.11 -17.94 -1.99
N LEU A 367 -6.89 -18.88 -1.43
CA LEU A 367 -8.14 -18.57 -0.74
C LEU A 367 -7.90 -17.71 0.50
N PHE A 368 -6.85 -18.03 1.29
CA PHE A 368 -6.44 -17.24 2.45
C PHE A 368 -6.12 -15.79 2.04
N VAL A 369 -5.35 -15.59 0.97
CA VAL A 369 -5.05 -14.26 0.43
C VAL A 369 -6.32 -13.52 0.03
N GLY A 370 -7.25 -14.17 -0.66
CA GLY A 370 -8.54 -13.60 -1.03
C GLY A 370 -9.38 -13.18 0.18
N VAL A 371 -9.47 -14.03 1.20
CA VAL A 371 -10.19 -13.72 2.46
C VAL A 371 -9.53 -12.56 3.20
N MET A 372 -8.21 -12.56 3.29
CA MET A 372 -7.45 -11.51 3.95
C MET A 372 -7.68 -10.15 3.26
N GLN A 373 -7.55 -10.07 1.95
CA GLN A 373 -7.77 -8.83 1.21
C GLN A 373 -9.23 -8.37 1.27
N GLY A 374 -10.17 -9.30 1.22
CA GLY A 374 -11.61 -9.02 1.32
C GLY A 374 -12.09 -8.64 2.72
N SER A 375 -11.31 -8.89 3.76
CA SER A 375 -11.66 -8.57 5.14
C SER A 375 -10.70 -7.55 5.77
N MET A 376 -9.43 -7.93 5.98
CA MET A 376 -8.45 -7.10 6.70
C MET A 376 -7.78 -6.07 5.81
N GLY A 377 -7.57 -6.35 4.54
CA GLY A 377 -6.81 -5.50 3.63
C GLY A 377 -7.32 -4.05 3.61
N PHE A 378 -8.61 -3.87 3.32
CA PHE A 378 -9.21 -2.54 3.29
C PHE A 378 -9.73 -2.06 4.65
N ILE A 379 -10.25 -2.97 5.51
CA ILE A 379 -10.92 -2.59 6.76
C ILE A 379 -9.94 -1.95 7.75
N THR A 380 -8.66 -2.33 7.72
CA THR A 380 -7.62 -1.78 8.59
C THR A 380 -7.51 -0.27 8.44
N TRP A 381 -7.50 0.23 7.21
CA TRP A 381 -7.43 1.67 6.95
C TRP A 381 -8.70 2.40 7.40
N VAL A 382 -9.86 1.79 7.19
CA VAL A 382 -11.14 2.35 7.64
C VAL A 382 -11.18 2.44 9.17
N VAL A 383 -10.82 1.35 9.85
CA VAL A 383 -10.80 1.30 11.33
C VAL A 383 -9.83 2.33 11.91
N LEU A 384 -8.61 2.43 11.38
CA LEU A 384 -7.63 3.42 11.85
C LEU A 384 -8.14 4.85 11.63
N ALA A 385 -8.83 5.12 10.52
CA ALA A 385 -9.40 6.44 10.26
C ALA A 385 -10.61 6.78 11.16
N GLU A 386 -11.42 5.78 11.54
CA GLU A 386 -12.60 5.95 12.40
C GLU A 386 -12.25 5.94 13.90
N LEU A 387 -11.18 5.26 14.29
CA LEU A 387 -10.78 5.05 15.69
C LEU A 387 -10.32 6.34 16.38
N PHE A 388 -9.60 7.20 15.67
CA PHE A 388 -8.95 8.35 16.26
C PHE A 388 -9.82 9.62 16.20
N PRO A 389 -9.92 10.38 17.31
CA PRO A 389 -10.54 11.71 17.32
C PRO A 389 -9.87 12.64 16.31
N LEU A 390 -10.65 13.48 15.64
CA LEU A 390 -10.19 14.39 14.57
C LEU A 390 -8.92 15.16 14.94
N LYS A 391 -8.86 15.69 16.18
CA LYS A 391 -7.73 16.49 16.70
C LYS A 391 -6.39 15.72 16.70
N PHE A 392 -6.42 14.42 16.97
CA PHE A 392 -5.22 13.59 17.15
C PHE A 392 -5.01 12.59 15.99
N ARG A 393 -5.96 12.52 15.05
CA ARG A 393 -6.03 11.49 14.00
C ARG A 393 -4.74 11.41 13.19
N GLY A 394 -4.23 12.53 12.68
CA GLY A 394 -3.06 12.53 11.81
C GLY A 394 -1.82 11.92 12.47
N LEU A 395 -1.52 12.35 13.70
CA LEU A 395 -0.37 11.85 14.45
C LEU A 395 -0.56 10.39 14.88
N SER A 396 -1.74 10.06 15.43
CA SER A 396 -2.03 8.70 15.91
C SER A 396 -2.06 7.67 14.78
N MET A 397 -2.63 8.04 13.63
CA MET A 397 -2.64 7.20 12.44
C MET A 397 -1.20 7.00 11.90
N GLY A 398 -0.41 8.07 11.82
CA GLY A 398 1.00 7.99 11.41
C GLY A 398 1.83 7.06 12.30
N ILE A 399 1.65 7.13 13.63
CA ILE A 399 2.32 6.24 14.58
C ILE A 399 1.85 4.78 14.37
N SER A 400 0.55 4.55 14.22
CA SER A 400 0.02 3.19 14.01
C SER A 400 0.55 2.57 12.72
N VAL A 401 0.60 3.34 11.63
CA VAL A 401 1.15 2.91 10.33
C VAL A 401 2.65 2.64 10.42
N PHE A 402 3.40 3.45 11.18
CA PHE A 402 4.82 3.16 11.44
C PHE A 402 5.01 1.78 12.08
N PHE A 403 4.26 1.47 13.14
CA PHE A 403 4.34 0.18 13.79
C PHE A 403 3.83 -0.97 12.90
N MET A 404 2.87 -0.71 12.03
CA MET A 404 2.44 -1.66 10.99
C MET A 404 3.60 -2.05 10.08
N TRP A 405 4.35 -1.08 9.56
CA TRP A 405 5.51 -1.34 8.70
C TRP A 405 6.65 -2.05 9.44
N ILE A 406 6.93 -1.65 10.68
CA ILE A 406 7.96 -2.33 11.51
C ILE A 406 7.56 -3.78 11.78
N MET A 407 6.28 -4.05 12.12
CA MET A 407 5.83 -5.42 12.33
C MET A 407 5.91 -6.24 11.04
N ASN A 408 5.57 -5.67 9.89
CA ASN A 408 5.76 -6.30 8.59
C ASN A 408 7.25 -6.64 8.35
N ALA A 409 8.16 -5.72 8.66
CA ALA A 409 9.61 -5.97 8.54
C ALA A 409 10.06 -7.12 9.42
N VAL A 410 9.61 -7.16 10.67
CA VAL A 410 9.92 -8.25 11.63
C VAL A 410 9.39 -9.59 11.11
N VAL A 411 8.13 -9.66 10.71
CA VAL A 411 7.52 -10.89 10.16
C VAL A 411 8.27 -11.35 8.91
N SER A 412 8.56 -10.44 7.97
CA SER A 412 9.25 -10.79 6.73
C SER A 412 10.69 -11.25 6.96
N TYR A 413 11.41 -10.66 7.93
CA TYR A 413 12.76 -11.07 8.29
C TYR A 413 12.77 -12.45 8.95
N LEU A 414 11.88 -12.67 9.90
CA LEU A 414 11.81 -13.93 10.64
C LEU A 414 11.29 -15.09 9.78
N SER A 415 10.48 -14.83 8.77
CA SER A 415 9.90 -15.86 7.88
C SER A 415 10.96 -16.67 7.15
N VAL A 416 12.10 -16.07 6.83
CA VAL A 416 13.23 -16.79 6.22
C VAL A 416 13.75 -17.91 7.13
N SER A 417 13.78 -17.66 8.44
CA SER A 417 14.23 -18.67 9.42
C SER A 417 13.32 -19.90 9.47
N TYR A 418 12.02 -19.73 9.21
CA TYR A 418 11.05 -20.83 9.19
C TYR A 418 11.01 -21.61 7.87
N THR A 419 11.43 -21.02 6.77
CA THR A 419 11.52 -21.74 5.47
C THR A 419 12.76 -22.63 5.37
N HIS A 420 13.71 -22.50 6.29
CA HIS A 420 14.92 -23.33 6.38
C HIS A 420 14.88 -24.38 7.49
N LEU A 421 13.77 -24.45 8.27
CA LEU A 421 13.47 -25.50 9.25
C LEU A 421 12.48 -26.52 8.67
#